data_1efc15632b51e96b1b40aa54ad483a7b
#
_entry.id   1efc15632b51e96b1b40aa54ad483a7b
#
_cell.length_a   1.000
_cell.length_b   1.000
_cell.length_c   1.000
_cell.angle_alpha   90.00
_cell.angle_beta   90.00
_cell.angle_gamma   90.00
#
_symmetry.space_group_name_H-M   'P 1'
#
loop_
_entity.id
_entity.type
_entity.pdbx_description
1 polymer ?
#
loop_
_entity_poly.entity_id
_entity_poly.type
_entity_poly.pdbx_seq_one_letter_code
_entity_poly.pdbx_strand_id
1 'polypeptide(L)'
;MQGLVSVARGKAIAATSLALLAGALGSGCDTQEEADLERGKDLFTNGCATCHALTEARAGAVIGPSLDSSFAQARANGMDQDTIEGIVEAQIENPRDVDESDPDYDNLYMPAKIFTGSDAEDVASYVASVAGVEGIEPPPIGESPDLFISSCGGCHQLEAAGTAGGIGPNLDDVLPGQKAEMIAKSIREPEAELSAGFESGIMPVFDANAIPDENLTDLVDYLIESTGGSTGD
;
A
#
# COMPACT_ATOMS: atom_id res chain seq x y z
N MET A 1 46.63 -60.65 60.22
CA MET A 1 46.16 -61.92 59.70
C MET A 1 45.67 -61.61 58.32
N GLN A 2 46.45 -61.78 57.33
CA GLN A 2 46.42 -62.85 56.30
C GLN A 2 45.06 -62.81 55.56
N GLY A 3 44.86 -62.67 54.35
CA GLY A 3 45.73 -63.02 53.23
C GLY A 3 44.99 -62.84 51.92
N LEU A 4 45.88 -62.89 50.97
CA LEU A 4 45.74 -63.47 49.61
C LEU A 4 44.87 -62.80 48.53
N VAL A 5 45.55 -62.09 47.72
CA VAL A 5 45.77 -62.18 46.24
C VAL A 5 44.82 -63.16 45.52
N SER A 6 44.12 -62.70 44.55
CA SER A 6 43.89 -63.46 43.32
C SER A 6 43.83 -62.59 42.09
N VAL A 7 44.77 -62.81 41.21
CA VAL A 7 44.89 -62.28 39.84
C VAL A 7 43.97 -63.10 38.95
N ALA A 8 43.10 -62.50 38.21
CA ALA A 8 42.48 -63.17 37.06
C ALA A 8 42.57 -62.31 35.83
N ARG A 9 43.29 -62.90 34.89
CA ARG A 9 43.53 -62.43 33.51
C ARG A 9 42.26 -62.35 32.66
N GLY A 10 42.22 -61.36 31.87
CA GLY A 10 41.96 -61.55 30.43
C GLY A 10 40.51 -61.39 30.00
N LYS A 11 40.31 -60.41 29.23
CA LYS A 11 40.03 -60.57 27.77
C LYS A 11 39.77 -59.19 27.20
N ALA A 12 40.62 -58.80 26.26
CA ALA A 12 40.35 -57.67 25.40
C ALA A 12 39.09 -57.95 24.56
N ILE A 13 38.10 -57.10 24.72
CA ILE A 13 36.97 -57.02 23.79
C ILE A 13 37.17 -55.78 22.96
N ALA A 14 37.41 -55.99 21.68
CA ALA A 14 37.48 -54.94 20.69
C ALA A 14 36.12 -54.27 20.64
N ALA A 15 36.06 -53.03 21.09
CA ALA A 15 34.89 -52.16 20.90
C ALA A 15 34.96 -51.60 19.46
N THR A 16 34.15 -52.17 18.61
CA THR A 16 33.85 -51.67 17.28
C THR A 16 33.15 -50.30 17.45
N SER A 17 33.85 -49.24 17.07
CA SER A 17 33.33 -47.92 16.98
C SER A 17 32.30 -47.86 15.87
N LEU A 18 31.00 -47.92 16.23
CA LEU A 18 29.89 -47.60 15.35
C LEU A 18 29.80 -46.08 15.23
N ALA A 19 30.38 -45.55 14.16
CA ALA A 19 30.20 -44.15 13.79
C ALA A 19 28.76 -43.94 13.40
N LEU A 20 27.97 -43.33 14.32
CA LEU A 20 26.68 -42.75 14.00
C LEU A 20 26.92 -41.56 13.09
N LEU A 21 26.70 -41.73 11.78
CA LEU A 21 26.41 -40.62 10.88
C LEU A 21 25.09 -39.98 11.34
N ALA A 22 25.22 -38.95 12.17
CA ALA A 22 24.13 -38.02 12.37
C ALA A 22 23.95 -37.28 11.06
N GLY A 23 23.00 -37.75 10.25
CA GLY A 23 22.51 -37.00 9.12
C GLY A 23 21.96 -35.69 9.65
N ALA A 24 22.67 -34.59 9.34
CA ALA A 24 22.10 -33.26 9.45
C ALA A 24 20.94 -33.20 8.45
N LEU A 25 19.73 -33.48 8.94
CA LEU A 25 18.53 -32.98 8.31
C LEU A 25 18.65 -31.47 8.45
N GLY A 26 19.19 -30.83 7.44
CA GLY A 26 19.07 -29.41 7.26
C GLY A 26 17.57 -29.12 7.17
N SER A 27 17.00 -28.72 8.30
CA SER A 27 15.80 -27.92 8.26
C SER A 27 16.21 -26.68 7.47
N GLY A 28 15.92 -26.67 6.19
CA GLY A 28 15.84 -25.43 5.45
C GLY A 28 14.78 -24.61 6.19
N CYS A 29 15.22 -23.74 7.08
CA CYS A 29 14.44 -22.57 7.38
C CYS A 29 14.37 -21.88 6.03
N ASP A 30 13.23 -22.01 5.40
CA ASP A 30 12.77 -21.05 4.41
C ASP A 30 12.79 -19.73 5.17
N THR A 31 13.82 -18.94 4.97
CA THR A 31 13.85 -17.56 5.41
C THR A 31 12.99 -16.80 4.42
N GLN A 32 11.68 -17.04 4.47
CA GLN A 32 10.73 -16.10 3.96
C GLN A 32 11.00 -14.85 4.78
N GLU A 33 11.57 -13.82 4.19
CA GLU A 33 11.67 -12.51 4.82
C GLU A 33 10.25 -12.13 5.18
N GLU A 34 10.03 -11.79 6.46
CA GLU A 34 8.74 -11.25 6.86
C GLU A 34 8.46 -10.02 5.99
N ALA A 35 7.26 -9.95 5.44
CA ALA A 35 6.88 -8.85 4.56
C ALA A 35 7.08 -7.50 5.27
N ASP A 36 7.63 -6.55 4.56
CA ASP A 36 7.86 -5.19 5.03
C ASP A 36 6.59 -4.34 4.84
N LEU A 37 5.84 -4.17 5.93
CA LEU A 37 4.58 -3.42 5.90
C LEU A 37 4.75 -1.92 5.60
N GLU A 38 5.87 -1.30 6.00
CA GLU A 38 6.15 0.11 5.68
C GLU A 38 6.41 0.26 4.18
N ARG A 39 7.25 -0.62 3.63
CA ARG A 39 7.48 -0.67 2.20
C ARG A 39 6.21 -1.01 1.43
N GLY A 40 5.41 -1.95 1.93
CA GLY A 40 4.10 -2.31 1.36
C GLY A 40 3.16 -1.11 1.30
N LYS A 41 3.12 -0.28 2.35
CA LYS A 41 2.38 0.97 2.38
C LYS A 41 2.88 1.97 1.33
N ASP A 42 4.18 2.16 1.22
CA ASP A 42 4.78 3.06 0.24
C ASP A 42 4.47 2.61 -1.19
N LEU A 43 4.60 1.32 -1.47
CA LEU A 43 4.26 0.73 -2.77
C LEU A 43 2.76 0.87 -3.07
N PHE A 44 1.89 0.61 -2.09
CA PHE A 44 0.45 0.82 -2.23
C PHE A 44 0.12 2.27 -2.57
N THR A 45 0.69 3.22 -1.83
CA THR A 45 0.46 4.65 -2.02
C THR A 45 0.88 5.11 -3.42
N ASN A 46 2.00 4.61 -3.92
CA ASN A 46 2.53 5.00 -5.24
C ASN A 46 1.92 4.25 -6.43
N GLY A 47 1.34 3.05 -6.21
CA GLY A 47 0.84 2.22 -7.31
C GLY A 47 -0.68 1.95 -7.26
N CYS A 48 -1.22 1.66 -6.09
CA CYS A 48 -2.59 1.18 -5.93
C CYS A 48 -3.58 2.30 -5.55
N ALA A 49 -3.12 3.28 -4.75
CA ALA A 49 -3.93 4.37 -4.23
C ALA A 49 -4.51 5.28 -5.33
N THR A 50 -3.93 5.26 -6.51
CA THR A 50 -4.46 5.94 -7.71
C THR A 50 -5.86 5.45 -8.10
N CYS A 51 -6.13 4.16 -7.85
CA CYS A 51 -7.39 3.53 -8.24
C CYS A 51 -8.22 3.07 -7.04
N HIS A 52 -7.58 2.64 -5.95
CA HIS A 52 -8.25 2.01 -4.81
C HIS A 52 -8.31 2.91 -3.59
N ALA A 53 -9.49 2.96 -2.93
CA ALA A 53 -9.62 3.55 -1.61
C ALA A 53 -9.16 2.58 -0.53
N LEU A 54 -8.42 3.12 0.46
CA LEU A 54 -7.99 2.43 1.68
C LEU A 54 -7.80 3.46 2.80
N THR A 55 -8.57 3.34 3.87
CA THR A 55 -8.64 4.35 4.95
C THR A 55 -7.29 4.57 5.62
N GLU A 56 -6.57 3.50 5.94
CA GLU A 56 -5.27 3.60 6.60
C GLU A 56 -4.23 4.34 5.74
N ALA A 57 -4.27 4.15 4.42
CA ALA A 57 -3.40 4.87 3.47
C ALA A 57 -3.91 6.27 3.10
N ARG A 58 -5.02 6.77 3.65
CA ARG A 58 -5.73 7.99 3.20
C ARG A 58 -6.04 8.01 1.70
N ALA A 59 -6.09 6.85 1.08
CA ALA A 59 -6.45 6.73 -0.32
C ALA A 59 -7.97 6.78 -0.50
N GLY A 60 -8.46 7.72 -1.30
CA GLY A 60 -9.88 7.94 -1.52
C GLY A 60 -10.31 7.75 -2.98
N ALA A 61 -9.50 7.09 -3.79
CA ALA A 61 -9.82 6.89 -5.20
C ALA A 61 -11.08 6.04 -5.41
N VAL A 62 -11.77 6.28 -6.53
CA VAL A 62 -13.08 5.68 -6.86
C VAL A 62 -13.08 4.88 -8.16
N ILE A 63 -11.91 4.76 -8.83
CA ILE A 63 -11.78 4.00 -10.08
C ILE A 63 -11.90 2.50 -9.79
N GLY A 64 -11.13 2.01 -8.83
CA GLY A 64 -11.20 0.64 -8.35
C GLY A 64 -12.11 0.51 -7.11
N PRO A 65 -12.42 -0.71 -6.68
CA PRO A 65 -13.19 -0.93 -5.47
C PRO A 65 -12.45 -0.43 -4.22
N SER A 66 -13.21 0.09 -3.24
CA SER A 66 -12.66 0.34 -1.90
C SER A 66 -12.24 -0.99 -1.27
N LEU A 67 -10.97 -1.09 -0.86
CA LEU A 67 -10.44 -2.30 -0.25
C LEU A 67 -11.03 -2.54 1.14
N ASP A 68 -11.32 -1.47 1.91
CA ASP A 68 -12.03 -1.61 3.18
C ASP A 68 -13.40 -2.26 2.98
N SER A 69 -14.19 -1.76 2.05
CA SER A 69 -15.52 -2.31 1.77
C SER A 69 -15.45 -3.73 1.22
N SER A 70 -14.42 -4.04 0.44
CA SER A 70 -14.24 -5.37 -0.17
C SER A 70 -13.97 -6.45 0.88
N PHE A 71 -13.24 -6.13 1.94
CA PHE A 71 -12.83 -7.12 2.95
C PHE A 71 -13.60 -7.04 4.28
N ALA A 72 -14.33 -5.95 4.57
CA ALA A 72 -15.05 -5.78 5.83
C ALA A 72 -16.01 -6.96 6.14
N GLN A 73 -16.84 -7.36 5.18
CA GLN A 73 -17.78 -8.46 5.41
C GLN A 73 -17.07 -9.83 5.51
N ALA A 74 -16.00 -10.02 4.76
CA ALA A 74 -15.20 -11.24 4.81
C ALA A 74 -14.54 -11.40 6.18
N ARG A 75 -13.95 -10.33 6.72
CA ARG A 75 -13.39 -10.31 8.09
C ARG A 75 -14.46 -10.55 9.15
N ALA A 76 -15.61 -9.89 9.06
CA ALA A 76 -16.71 -10.11 9.99
C ALA A 76 -17.20 -11.57 9.98
N ASN A 77 -17.03 -12.27 8.87
CA ASN A 77 -17.33 -13.71 8.73
C ASN A 77 -16.15 -14.61 9.15
N GLY A 78 -15.06 -14.06 9.64
CA GLY A 78 -13.91 -14.81 10.18
C GLY A 78 -12.82 -15.15 9.16
N MET A 79 -12.76 -14.46 8.01
CA MET A 79 -11.63 -14.59 7.10
C MET A 79 -10.36 -14.06 7.78
N ASP A 80 -9.32 -14.88 7.82
CA ASP A 80 -8.04 -14.53 8.40
C ASP A 80 -7.19 -13.66 7.45
N GLN A 81 -6.14 -13.05 8.03
CA GLN A 81 -5.26 -12.15 7.31
C GLN A 81 -4.51 -12.84 6.17
N ASP A 82 -4.00 -14.05 6.40
CA ASP A 82 -3.22 -14.80 5.41
C ASP A 82 -4.07 -15.13 4.17
N THR A 83 -5.36 -15.40 4.38
CA THR A 83 -6.31 -15.61 3.27
C THR A 83 -6.52 -14.33 2.47
N ILE A 84 -6.63 -13.18 3.12
CA ILE A 84 -6.78 -11.89 2.45
C ILE A 84 -5.50 -11.55 1.68
N GLU A 85 -4.33 -11.77 2.26
CA GLU A 85 -3.04 -11.58 1.63
C GLU A 85 -2.94 -12.39 0.33
N GLY A 86 -3.23 -13.68 0.37
CA GLY A 86 -3.24 -14.52 -0.82
C GLY A 86 -4.24 -14.08 -1.89
N ILE A 87 -5.40 -13.50 -1.50
CA ILE A 87 -6.36 -12.93 -2.44
C ILE A 87 -5.77 -11.71 -3.12
N VAL A 88 -5.12 -10.82 -2.36
CA VAL A 88 -4.52 -9.60 -2.91
C VAL A 88 -3.35 -9.93 -3.83
N GLU A 89 -2.47 -10.85 -3.46
CA GLU A 89 -1.39 -11.34 -4.34
C GLU A 89 -1.93 -11.91 -5.64
N ALA A 90 -2.93 -12.79 -5.55
CA ALA A 90 -3.55 -13.38 -6.72
C ALA A 90 -4.19 -12.32 -7.63
N GLN A 91 -4.77 -11.27 -7.06
CA GLN A 91 -5.34 -10.16 -7.81
C GLN A 91 -4.27 -9.27 -8.43
N ILE A 92 -3.11 -9.07 -7.79
CA ILE A 92 -1.96 -8.36 -8.37
C ILE A 92 -1.37 -9.15 -9.54
N GLU A 93 -1.21 -10.46 -9.39
CA GLU A 93 -0.60 -11.30 -10.43
C GLU A 93 -1.55 -11.51 -11.60
N ASN A 94 -2.82 -11.73 -11.33
CA ASN A 94 -3.82 -12.06 -12.35
C ASN A 94 -5.15 -11.38 -12.02
N PRO A 95 -5.26 -10.08 -12.31
CA PRO A 95 -6.48 -9.33 -12.07
C PRO A 95 -7.68 -9.99 -12.75
N ARG A 96 -8.85 -9.83 -12.13
CA ARG A 96 -10.09 -10.34 -12.74
C ARG A 96 -10.31 -9.68 -14.08
N ASP A 97 -10.53 -10.49 -15.10
CA ASP A 97 -10.90 -10.02 -16.42
C ASP A 97 -12.18 -9.18 -16.33
N VAL A 98 -12.12 -7.97 -16.86
CA VAL A 98 -13.29 -7.15 -17.12
C VAL A 98 -13.83 -7.52 -18.49
N ASP A 99 -15.15 -7.44 -18.69
CA ASP A 99 -15.76 -7.74 -19.98
C ASP A 99 -15.29 -6.72 -21.01
N GLU A 100 -14.56 -7.18 -22.04
CA GLU A 100 -14.07 -6.32 -23.15
C GLU A 100 -15.18 -5.56 -23.88
N SER A 101 -16.44 -5.93 -23.66
CA SER A 101 -17.60 -5.22 -24.20
C SER A 101 -18.10 -4.08 -23.30
N ASP A 102 -17.53 -3.91 -22.09
CA ASP A 102 -17.84 -2.78 -21.23
C ASP A 102 -17.28 -1.50 -21.85
N PRO A 103 -18.10 -0.46 -22.05
CA PRO A 103 -17.65 0.79 -22.64
C PRO A 103 -16.54 1.49 -21.84
N ASP A 104 -16.41 1.17 -20.54
CA ASP A 104 -15.38 1.71 -19.66
C ASP A 104 -14.18 0.75 -19.49
N TYR A 105 -14.11 -0.34 -20.29
CA TYR A 105 -13.08 -1.36 -20.19
C TYR A 105 -11.66 -0.80 -20.06
N ASP A 106 -11.29 0.17 -20.91
CA ASP A 106 -9.96 0.78 -20.92
C ASP A 106 -9.64 1.58 -19.63
N ASN A 107 -10.67 2.00 -18.89
CA ASN A 107 -10.53 2.82 -17.69
C ASN A 107 -10.69 2.00 -16.39
N LEU A 108 -11.31 0.82 -16.47
CA LEU A 108 -11.62 -0.05 -15.33
C LEU A 108 -10.62 -1.20 -15.13
N TYR A 109 -9.61 -1.26 -15.99
CA TYR A 109 -8.65 -2.37 -16.01
C TYR A 109 -7.56 -2.19 -14.96
N MET A 110 -7.48 -3.12 -14.00
CA MET A 110 -6.33 -3.23 -13.10
C MET A 110 -5.16 -3.89 -13.86
N PRO A 111 -4.00 -3.24 -13.99
CA PRO A 111 -2.85 -3.83 -14.68
C PRO A 111 -2.36 -5.09 -13.95
N ALA A 112 -2.12 -6.18 -14.69
CA ALA A 112 -1.50 -7.36 -14.12
C ALA A 112 -0.03 -7.09 -13.79
N LYS A 113 0.43 -7.65 -12.67
CA LYS A 113 1.86 -7.64 -12.27
C LYS A 113 2.44 -6.23 -12.12
N ILE A 114 1.61 -5.29 -11.65
CA ILE A 114 2.06 -3.94 -11.30
C ILE A 114 3.20 -3.99 -10.28
N PHE A 115 3.20 -5.01 -9.42
CA PHE A 115 4.29 -5.42 -8.55
C PHE A 115 4.55 -6.91 -8.70
N THR A 116 5.77 -7.38 -8.41
CA THR A 116 6.15 -8.79 -8.49
C THR A 116 7.15 -9.17 -7.38
N GLY A 117 7.21 -10.46 -7.02
CA GLY A 117 8.12 -10.95 -5.97
C GLY A 117 7.83 -10.27 -4.63
N SER A 118 8.88 -9.91 -3.88
CA SER A 118 8.73 -9.29 -2.56
C SER A 118 7.93 -7.99 -2.56
N ASP A 119 7.92 -7.22 -3.65
CA ASP A 119 7.10 -6.01 -3.75
C ASP A 119 5.60 -6.34 -3.72
N ALA A 120 5.19 -7.41 -4.39
CA ALA A 120 3.80 -7.85 -4.38
C ALA A 120 3.42 -8.44 -3.02
N GLU A 121 4.33 -9.21 -2.39
CA GLU A 121 4.16 -9.75 -1.04
C GLU A 121 4.01 -8.62 0.00
N ASP A 122 4.88 -7.61 -0.03
CA ASP A 122 4.83 -6.49 0.90
C ASP A 122 3.52 -5.70 0.77
N VAL A 123 3.09 -5.39 -0.46
CA VAL A 123 1.79 -4.73 -0.71
C VAL A 123 0.63 -5.58 -0.23
N ALA A 124 0.64 -6.88 -0.52
CA ALA A 124 -0.44 -7.79 -0.14
C ALA A 124 -0.55 -7.92 1.38
N SER A 125 0.57 -8.10 2.07
CA SER A 125 0.64 -8.14 3.52
C SER A 125 0.19 -6.83 4.16
N TYR A 126 0.61 -5.68 3.61
CA TYR A 126 0.14 -4.39 4.08
C TYR A 126 -1.38 -4.25 3.94
N VAL A 127 -1.92 -4.47 2.74
CA VAL A 127 -3.37 -4.41 2.52
C VAL A 127 -4.10 -5.39 3.43
N ALA A 128 -3.62 -6.62 3.54
CA ALA A 128 -4.21 -7.64 4.42
C ALA A 128 -4.13 -7.26 5.91
N SER A 129 -3.21 -6.44 6.33
CA SER A 129 -3.13 -5.99 7.72
C SER A 129 -4.17 -4.95 8.08
N VAL A 130 -4.64 -4.14 7.12
CA VAL A 130 -5.47 -2.95 7.39
C VAL A 130 -6.83 -2.94 6.70
N ALA A 131 -6.97 -3.50 5.50
CA ALA A 131 -8.20 -3.42 4.72
C ALA A 131 -9.39 -4.09 5.42
N GLY A 132 -10.47 -3.36 5.64
CA GLY A 132 -11.69 -3.84 6.26
C GLY A 132 -11.56 -4.21 7.73
N VAL A 133 -10.51 -3.78 8.42
CA VAL A 133 -10.36 -3.92 9.87
C VAL A 133 -11.21 -2.87 10.57
N GLU A 134 -12.09 -3.30 11.46
CA GLU A 134 -12.98 -2.41 12.20
C GLU A 134 -12.18 -1.51 13.16
N GLY A 135 -12.48 -0.22 13.16
CA GLY A 135 -11.87 0.76 14.05
C GLY A 135 -10.51 1.29 13.60
N ILE A 136 -10.06 0.96 12.40
CA ILE A 136 -8.91 1.65 11.81
C ILE A 136 -9.36 3.06 11.43
N GLU A 137 -8.71 4.03 12.04
CA GLU A 137 -8.82 5.44 11.67
C GLU A 137 -7.67 5.81 10.73
N PRO A 138 -7.89 6.75 9.82
CA PRO A 138 -6.79 7.24 8.98
C PRO A 138 -5.69 7.83 9.88
N PRO A 139 -4.41 7.68 9.51
CA PRO A 139 -3.32 8.26 10.27
C PRO A 139 -3.51 9.78 10.42
N PRO A 140 -2.86 10.44 11.39
CA PRO A 140 -2.90 11.89 11.50
C PRO A 140 -2.56 12.54 10.15
N ILE A 141 -3.25 13.61 9.82
CA ILE A 141 -2.93 14.37 8.62
C ILE A 141 -1.56 15.00 8.84
N GLY A 142 -0.61 14.64 7.97
CA GLY A 142 0.73 15.19 7.95
C GLY A 142 0.74 16.67 7.53
N GLU A 143 1.93 17.26 7.48
CA GLU A 143 2.13 18.59 6.90
C GLU A 143 1.75 18.56 5.40
N SER A 144 1.47 19.73 4.83
CA SER A 144 0.92 19.84 3.48
C SER A 144 1.67 19.09 2.38
N PRO A 145 3.02 19.01 2.37
CA PRO A 145 3.73 18.19 1.38
C PRO A 145 3.36 16.70 1.47
N ASP A 146 3.34 16.14 2.69
CA ASP A 146 3.03 14.72 2.91
C ASP A 146 1.56 14.41 2.60
N LEU A 147 0.66 15.31 2.96
CA LEU A 147 -0.76 15.23 2.62
C LEU A 147 -0.94 15.22 1.09
N PHE A 148 -0.24 16.10 0.37
CA PHE A 148 -0.30 16.12 -1.08
C PHE A 148 0.23 14.82 -1.69
N ILE A 149 1.41 14.38 -1.28
CA ILE A 149 2.02 13.14 -1.80
C ILE A 149 1.09 11.95 -1.60
N SER A 150 0.53 11.79 -0.41
CA SER A 150 -0.30 10.63 -0.07
C SER A 150 -1.70 10.65 -0.69
N SER A 151 -2.28 11.84 -0.89
CA SER A 151 -3.69 11.97 -1.32
C SER A 151 -3.87 12.42 -2.77
N CYS A 152 -2.90 13.10 -3.34
CA CYS A 152 -3.01 13.75 -4.64
C CYS A 152 -1.92 13.32 -5.61
N GLY A 153 -0.72 12.99 -5.10
CA GLY A 153 0.47 12.74 -5.90
C GLY A 153 0.39 11.54 -6.83
N GLY A 154 -0.48 10.57 -6.53
CA GLY A 154 -0.75 9.42 -7.40
C GLY A 154 -1.40 9.83 -8.74
N CYS A 155 -2.23 10.87 -8.70
CA CYS A 155 -2.94 11.37 -9.88
C CYS A 155 -2.30 12.63 -10.48
N HIS A 156 -1.75 13.51 -9.64
CA HIS A 156 -1.22 14.80 -10.06
C HIS A 156 0.31 14.85 -10.03
N GLN A 157 0.88 15.46 -11.05
CA GLN A 157 2.28 15.89 -11.03
C GLN A 157 2.38 17.22 -10.28
N LEU A 158 3.40 17.33 -9.42
CA LEU A 158 3.87 18.57 -8.79
C LEU A 158 5.37 18.44 -8.56
N GLU A 159 6.18 19.28 -9.21
CA GLU A 159 7.64 19.21 -9.14
C GLU A 159 8.16 19.35 -7.70
N ALA A 160 7.61 20.30 -6.94
CA ALA A 160 8.01 20.57 -5.55
C ALA A 160 7.76 19.38 -4.62
N ALA A 161 6.77 18.52 -4.90
CA ALA A 161 6.48 17.32 -4.16
C ALA A 161 7.18 16.07 -4.73
N GLY A 162 7.88 16.18 -5.84
CA GLY A 162 8.52 15.06 -6.52
C GLY A 162 7.54 14.04 -7.12
N THR A 163 6.28 14.40 -7.34
CA THR A 163 5.26 13.51 -7.88
C THR A 163 5.18 13.59 -9.41
N ALA A 164 4.77 12.49 -10.05
CA ALA A 164 4.70 12.36 -11.50
C ALA A 164 3.37 11.73 -11.98
N GLY A 165 2.30 11.89 -11.21
CA GLY A 165 0.97 11.40 -11.56
C GLY A 165 0.50 11.98 -12.89
N GLY A 166 -0.08 11.13 -13.77
CA GLY A 166 -0.48 11.51 -15.11
C GLY A 166 -1.98 11.33 -15.40
N ILE A 167 -2.78 11.00 -14.37
CA ILE A 167 -4.23 10.83 -14.46
C ILE A 167 -4.94 12.18 -14.40
N GLY A 168 -4.49 13.04 -13.49
CA GLY A 168 -4.97 14.42 -13.35
C GLY A 168 -4.04 15.41 -14.07
N PRO A 169 -4.43 16.70 -14.16
CA PRO A 169 -3.58 17.72 -14.71
C PRO A 169 -2.27 17.90 -13.92
N ASN A 170 -1.21 18.27 -14.64
CA ASN A 170 0.02 18.72 -14.03
C ASN A 170 -0.22 20.06 -13.32
N LEU A 171 -0.04 20.09 -11.99
CA LEU A 171 -0.36 21.27 -11.19
C LEU A 171 0.62 22.42 -11.40
N ASP A 172 1.85 22.14 -11.80
CA ASP A 172 2.83 23.17 -12.17
C ASP A 172 2.36 23.99 -13.39
N ASP A 173 1.51 23.39 -14.26
CA ASP A 173 1.00 24.05 -15.46
C ASP A 173 -0.34 24.77 -15.19
N VAL A 174 -1.22 24.22 -14.34
CA VAL A 174 -2.59 24.70 -14.22
C VAL A 174 -2.84 25.61 -13.02
N LEU A 175 -2.01 25.56 -11.97
CA LEU A 175 -2.20 26.39 -10.78
C LEU A 175 -1.59 27.80 -10.85
N PRO A 176 -0.54 28.08 -11.63
CA PRO A 176 0.04 29.42 -11.65
C PRO A 176 -1.00 30.51 -11.90
N GLY A 177 -1.14 31.44 -10.93
CA GLY A 177 -2.11 32.55 -11.00
C GLY A 177 -3.54 32.20 -10.61
N GLN A 178 -3.81 30.95 -10.20
CA GLN A 178 -5.11 30.58 -9.61
C GLN A 178 -5.24 31.17 -8.19
N LYS A 179 -6.47 31.49 -7.82
CA LYS A 179 -6.78 31.97 -6.48
C LYS A 179 -6.98 30.79 -5.51
N ALA A 180 -6.58 30.98 -4.24
CA ALA A 180 -6.78 29.99 -3.18
C ALA A 180 -8.20 29.42 -3.12
N GLU A 181 -9.21 30.30 -3.24
CA GLU A 181 -10.62 29.91 -3.22
C GLU A 181 -11.00 28.96 -4.37
N MET A 182 -10.39 29.14 -5.55
CA MET A 182 -10.66 28.30 -6.71
C MET A 182 -10.00 26.92 -6.55
N ILE A 183 -8.78 26.90 -6.03
CA ILE A 183 -8.07 25.64 -5.74
C ILE A 183 -8.81 24.85 -4.66
N ALA A 184 -9.19 25.50 -3.55
CA ALA A 184 -9.99 24.87 -2.49
C ALA A 184 -11.32 24.33 -3.04
N LYS A 185 -12.00 25.09 -3.91
CA LYS A 185 -13.23 24.67 -4.54
C LYS A 185 -13.02 23.44 -5.43
N SER A 186 -11.98 23.41 -6.25
CA SER A 186 -11.69 22.26 -7.10
C SER A 186 -11.42 20.98 -6.31
N ILE A 187 -10.87 21.08 -5.10
CA ILE A 187 -10.67 19.94 -4.20
C ILE A 187 -12.01 19.48 -3.58
N ARG A 188 -12.88 20.42 -3.18
CA ARG A 188 -14.18 20.11 -2.56
C ARG A 188 -15.24 19.71 -3.57
N GLU A 189 -15.21 20.30 -4.77
CA GLU A 189 -16.20 20.17 -5.82
C GLU A 189 -15.51 19.93 -7.17
N PRO A 190 -14.82 18.78 -7.36
CA PRO A 190 -13.99 18.54 -8.54
C PRO A 190 -14.78 18.54 -9.86
N GLU A 191 -16.09 18.31 -9.79
CA GLU A 191 -16.98 18.33 -10.94
C GLU A 191 -17.48 19.74 -11.32
N ALA A 192 -17.22 20.75 -10.47
CA ALA A 192 -17.72 22.12 -10.72
C ALA A 192 -17.04 22.79 -11.92
N GLU A 193 -15.76 22.49 -12.15
CA GLU A 193 -14.98 23.01 -13.27
C GLU A 193 -13.88 22.03 -13.62
N LEU A 194 -13.97 21.42 -14.80
CA LEU A 194 -13.00 20.45 -15.27
C LEU A 194 -11.86 21.12 -16.06
N SER A 195 -10.63 20.73 -15.82
CA SER A 195 -9.50 21.12 -16.64
C SER A 195 -9.65 20.59 -18.07
N ALA A 196 -9.25 21.39 -19.07
CA ALA A 196 -9.38 21.00 -20.45
C ALA A 196 -8.62 19.70 -20.75
N GLY A 197 -9.31 18.72 -21.33
CA GLY A 197 -8.74 17.42 -21.69
C GLY A 197 -8.88 16.34 -20.61
N PHE A 198 -9.53 16.64 -19.49
CA PHE A 198 -9.81 15.68 -18.41
C PHE A 198 -11.31 15.40 -18.31
N GLU A 199 -11.64 14.17 -17.87
CA GLU A 199 -13.02 13.70 -17.79
C GLU A 199 -13.58 13.84 -16.37
N SER A 200 -14.93 13.88 -16.26
CA SER A 200 -15.62 13.88 -14.98
C SER A 200 -15.55 12.52 -14.28
N GLY A 201 -15.70 12.50 -12.96
CA GLY A 201 -15.79 11.27 -12.17
C GLY A 201 -14.45 10.63 -11.81
N ILE A 202 -13.32 11.24 -12.20
CA ILE A 202 -11.99 10.71 -11.91
C ILE A 202 -11.44 11.25 -10.58
N MET A 203 -11.52 12.56 -10.36
CA MET A 203 -11.04 13.17 -9.11
C MET A 203 -12.08 12.96 -8.00
N PRO A 204 -11.71 12.32 -6.87
CA PRO A 204 -12.63 12.13 -5.76
C PRO A 204 -12.97 13.45 -5.07
N VAL A 205 -14.12 13.51 -4.43
CA VAL A 205 -14.51 14.62 -3.56
C VAL A 205 -13.81 14.48 -2.22
N PHE A 206 -12.98 15.44 -1.85
CA PHE A 206 -12.38 15.50 -0.53
C PHE A 206 -13.22 16.40 0.38
N ASP A 207 -14.13 15.81 1.15
CA ASP A 207 -14.95 16.53 2.13
C ASP A 207 -14.18 16.93 3.40
N ALA A 208 -14.83 17.59 4.36
CA ALA A 208 -14.20 18.00 5.60
C ALA A 208 -13.81 16.84 6.54
N ASN A 209 -14.32 15.62 6.31
CA ASN A 209 -13.87 14.43 7.04
C ASN A 209 -12.58 13.87 6.43
N ALA A 210 -12.46 13.91 5.11
CA ALA A 210 -11.26 13.48 4.40
C ALA A 210 -10.09 14.47 4.61
N ILE A 211 -10.37 15.78 4.43
CA ILE A 211 -9.40 16.87 4.65
C ILE A 211 -10.12 17.97 5.45
N PRO A 212 -9.87 18.13 6.75
CA PRO A 212 -10.41 19.23 7.55
C PRO A 212 -10.08 20.61 6.94
N ASP A 213 -10.92 21.62 7.22
CA ASP A 213 -10.78 22.93 6.58
C ASP A 213 -9.44 23.62 6.88
N GLU A 214 -8.88 23.42 8.08
CA GLU A 214 -7.55 23.91 8.43
C GLU A 214 -6.45 23.27 7.56
N ASN A 215 -6.47 21.95 7.38
CA ASN A 215 -5.52 21.26 6.53
C ASN A 215 -5.71 21.56 5.05
N LEU A 216 -6.94 21.82 4.61
CA LEU A 216 -7.22 22.28 3.25
C LEU A 216 -6.59 23.66 3.00
N THR A 217 -6.68 24.57 3.97
CA THR A 217 -6.05 25.89 3.87
C THR A 217 -4.54 25.76 3.72
N ASP A 218 -3.91 24.99 4.60
CA ASP A 218 -2.46 24.77 4.55
C ASP A 218 -2.02 24.07 3.24
N LEU A 219 -2.82 23.10 2.76
CA LEU A 219 -2.56 22.42 1.49
C LEU A 219 -2.65 23.39 0.31
N VAL A 220 -3.66 24.26 0.29
CA VAL A 220 -3.83 25.25 -0.78
C VAL A 220 -2.67 26.25 -0.78
N ASP A 221 -2.25 26.72 0.39
CA ASP A 221 -1.10 27.60 0.53
C ASP A 221 0.18 26.93 0.02
N TYR A 222 0.40 25.67 0.40
CA TYR A 222 1.53 24.89 -0.12
C TYR A 222 1.49 24.77 -1.64
N LEU A 223 0.35 24.46 -2.24
CA LEU A 223 0.18 24.35 -3.70
C LEU A 223 0.50 25.67 -4.41
N ILE A 224 0.02 26.78 -3.88
CA ILE A 224 0.28 28.11 -4.43
C ILE A 224 1.77 28.45 -4.34
N GLU A 225 2.40 28.25 -3.18
CA GLU A 225 3.83 28.51 -2.99
C GLU A 225 4.70 27.63 -3.90
N SER A 226 4.33 26.35 -4.02
CA SER A 226 5.03 25.36 -4.84
C SER A 226 5.02 25.68 -6.33
N THR A 227 3.95 26.32 -6.82
CA THR A 227 3.78 26.65 -8.24
C THR A 227 4.12 28.11 -8.59
N GLY A 228 4.79 28.81 -7.69
CA GLY A 228 5.25 30.19 -7.88
C GLY A 228 4.15 31.24 -7.76
N GLY A 229 3.01 30.86 -7.17
CA GLY A 229 1.94 31.77 -6.83
C GLY A 229 2.26 32.64 -5.61
N SER A 230 1.38 33.58 -5.33
CA SER A 230 1.41 34.38 -4.10
C SER A 230 0.06 34.22 -3.41
N THR A 231 0.09 33.82 -2.14
CA THR A 231 -1.07 33.91 -1.24
C THR A 231 -1.36 35.38 -0.99
N GLY A 232 -1.83 36.10 -2.02
CA GLY A 232 -2.11 37.53 -1.91
C GLY A 232 -3.40 37.80 -1.17
N ASP A 233 -3.33 38.73 -0.20
CA ASP A 233 -4.48 39.41 0.42
C ASP A 233 -5.47 39.97 -0.62
#